data_63b6f26a5d7c0bddfbe582077f6f8790
#
_entry.id   63b6f26a5d7c0bddfbe582077f6f8790
#
_cell.length_a   1.000
_cell.length_b   1.000
_cell.length_c   1.000
_cell.angle_alpha   90.00
_cell.angle_beta   90.00
_cell.angle_gamma   90.00
#
_symmetry.space_group_name_H-M   'P 1'
#
loop_
_entity.id
_entity.type
_entity.pdbx_description
1 polymer ?
#
loop_
_entity_poly.entity_id
_entity_poly.type
_entity_poly.pdbx_seq_one_letter_code
_entity_poly.pdbx_strand_id
1 'polypeptide(L)'
;MIFLGIDTSCYTTSIACVSHNSIVVDMRTPLAVAPGGRGLRQSEGVFLHTRNLDKMLHSALNELDKGNIGALAVSSVPNPAPDSYMPVFLVGTMAARAIASALSIPMFETSHQEGHIMAALYSNAAFCGS
;
A
#
# COMPACT_ATOMS: atom_id res chain seq x y z
N MET A 1 16.47 5.63 -8.13
CA MET A 1 15.82 5.47 -6.82
C MET A 1 14.34 5.17 -7.03
N ILE A 2 13.83 4.21 -6.31
CA ILE A 2 12.43 3.81 -6.37
C ILE A 2 11.77 3.99 -5.00
N PHE A 3 10.44 4.10 -5.02
CA PHE A 3 9.63 4.33 -3.82
C PHE A 3 8.53 3.28 -3.77
N LEU A 4 8.39 2.63 -2.63
CA LEU A 4 7.43 1.55 -2.43
C LEU A 4 6.22 2.05 -1.65
N GLY A 5 5.02 1.75 -2.14
CA GLY A 5 3.76 2.10 -1.46
C GLY A 5 2.97 0.85 -1.12
N ILE A 6 2.36 0.85 0.06
CA ILE A 6 1.53 -0.25 0.56
C ILE A 6 0.19 0.31 1.04
N ASP A 7 -0.90 -0.32 0.63
CA ASP A 7 -2.24 0.03 1.10
C ASP A 7 -3.04 -1.23 1.38
N THR A 8 -3.48 -1.39 2.62
CA THR A 8 -4.34 -2.50 3.05
C THR A 8 -5.70 -1.98 3.52
N SER A 9 -6.20 -0.93 2.89
CA SER A 9 -7.51 -0.38 3.18
C SER A 9 -8.61 -1.16 2.47
N CYS A 10 -9.81 -1.06 3.01
CA CYS A 10 -11.06 -1.53 2.36
C CYS A 10 -10.96 -2.96 1.82
N TYR A 11 -11.30 -3.16 0.55
CA TYR A 11 -11.48 -4.47 -0.06
C TYR A 11 -10.38 -4.86 -1.05
N THR A 12 -9.26 -4.15 -1.06
CA THR A 12 -8.17 -4.44 -1.98
C THR A 12 -6.82 -4.26 -1.27
N THR A 13 -5.97 -5.27 -1.38
CA THR A 13 -4.58 -5.17 -0.94
C THR A 13 -3.76 -4.65 -2.11
N SER A 14 -3.00 -3.58 -1.91
CA SER A 14 -2.27 -2.93 -2.99
C SER A 14 -0.80 -2.73 -2.64
N ILE A 15 0.07 -2.99 -3.59
CA ILE A 15 1.48 -2.63 -3.56
C ILE A 15 1.82 -1.94 -4.87
N ALA A 16 2.49 -0.81 -4.78
CA ALA A 16 3.01 -0.13 -5.96
C ALA A 16 4.45 0.28 -5.72
N CYS A 17 5.25 0.23 -6.75
CA CYS A 17 6.60 0.75 -6.72
C CYS A 17 6.77 1.69 -7.90
N VAL A 18 7.22 2.90 -7.63
CA VAL A 18 7.37 3.93 -8.64
C VAL A 18 8.80 4.45 -8.65
N SER A 19 9.28 4.78 -9.82
CA SER A 19 10.49 5.55 -10.02
C SER A 19 10.12 6.99 -10.29
N HIS A 20 11.11 7.84 -10.56
CA HIS A 20 10.88 9.25 -10.85
C HIS A 20 9.84 9.48 -11.95
N ASN A 21 9.80 8.63 -12.96
CA ASN A 21 8.96 8.85 -14.13
C ASN A 21 8.24 7.59 -14.65
N SER A 22 8.18 6.52 -13.86
CA SER A 22 7.50 5.30 -14.31
C SER A 22 6.98 4.48 -13.13
N ILE A 23 5.98 3.65 -13.41
CA ILE A 23 5.49 2.65 -12.47
C ILE A 23 6.28 1.37 -12.72
N VAL A 24 7.00 0.91 -11.71
CA VAL A 24 7.84 -0.30 -11.79
C VAL A 24 7.05 -1.55 -11.45
N VAL A 25 6.21 -1.47 -10.40
CA VAL A 25 5.35 -2.56 -9.94
C VAL A 25 4.00 -1.97 -9.58
N ASP A 26 2.92 -2.64 -9.98
CA ASP A 26 1.56 -2.29 -9.58
C ASP A 26 0.80 -3.60 -9.38
N MET A 27 0.62 -3.97 -8.13
CA MET A 27 -0.07 -5.22 -7.75
C MET A 27 -1.29 -4.89 -6.91
N ARG A 28 -2.43 -5.48 -7.26
CA ARG A 28 -3.69 -5.32 -6.53
C ARG A 28 -4.37 -6.67 -6.44
N THR A 29 -4.77 -7.02 -5.21
CA THR A 29 -5.51 -8.26 -4.96
C THR A 29 -6.77 -7.93 -4.19
N PRO A 30 -7.96 -8.08 -4.80
CA PRO A 30 -9.21 -7.87 -4.09
C PRO A 30 -9.37 -8.90 -2.99
N LEU A 31 -10.04 -8.51 -1.90
CA LEU A 31 -10.41 -9.44 -0.84
C LEU A 31 -11.60 -10.29 -1.32
N ALA A 32 -11.53 -11.59 -1.08
CA ALA A 32 -12.63 -12.49 -1.42
C ALA A 32 -13.77 -12.25 -0.45
N VAL A 33 -14.91 -11.76 -0.96
CA VAL A 33 -16.14 -11.55 -0.19
C VAL A 33 -17.16 -12.57 -0.65
N ALA A 34 -17.79 -13.27 0.31
CA ALA A 34 -18.80 -14.26 -0.02
C ALA A 34 -19.98 -13.61 -0.75
N PRO A 35 -20.53 -14.23 -1.81
CA PRO A 35 -21.70 -13.70 -2.51
C PRO A 35 -22.88 -13.50 -1.54
N GLY A 36 -23.50 -12.32 -1.59
CA GLY A 36 -24.59 -11.97 -0.69
C GLY A 36 -24.18 -11.59 0.72
N GLY A 37 -22.89 -11.53 1.01
CA GLY A 37 -22.37 -11.10 2.30
C GLY A 37 -22.55 -9.61 2.55
N ARG A 38 -22.66 -9.23 3.82
CA ARG A 38 -22.84 -7.84 4.25
C ARG A 38 -21.52 -7.09 4.43
N GLY A 39 -20.55 -7.34 3.60
CA GLY A 39 -19.22 -6.79 3.77
C GLY A 39 -18.38 -7.63 4.73
N LEU A 40 -17.13 -7.24 4.90
CA LEU A 40 -16.17 -7.94 5.74
C LEU A 40 -16.09 -7.32 7.12
N ARG A 41 -16.03 -8.16 8.15
CA ARG A 41 -15.64 -7.71 9.48
C ARG A 41 -14.17 -7.28 9.45
N GLN A 42 -13.80 -6.36 10.34
CA GLN A 42 -12.42 -5.90 10.41
C GLN A 42 -11.43 -7.05 10.64
N SER A 43 -11.77 -8.00 11.48
CA SER A 43 -10.91 -9.18 11.75
C SER A 43 -10.71 -10.05 10.50
N GLU A 44 -11.75 -10.23 9.71
CA GLU A 44 -11.66 -10.97 8.45
C GLU A 44 -10.80 -10.20 7.43
N GLY A 45 -10.97 -8.88 7.38
CA GLY A 45 -10.16 -8.01 6.54
C GLY A 45 -8.69 -8.08 6.91
N VAL A 46 -8.35 -8.04 8.18
CA VAL A 46 -6.98 -8.18 8.68
C VAL A 46 -6.37 -9.50 8.21
N PHE A 47 -7.11 -10.60 8.37
CA PHE A 47 -6.64 -11.92 7.96
C PHE A 47 -6.38 -11.98 6.44
N LEU A 48 -7.35 -11.51 5.65
CA LEU A 48 -7.24 -11.58 4.19
C LEU A 48 -6.16 -10.66 3.64
N HIS A 49 -6.03 -9.45 4.18
CA HIS A 49 -4.94 -8.55 3.80
C HIS A 49 -3.57 -9.15 4.16
N THR A 50 -3.46 -9.76 5.35
CA THR A 50 -2.22 -10.39 5.77
C THR A 50 -1.81 -11.51 4.80
N ARG A 51 -2.77 -12.36 4.43
CA ARG A 51 -2.51 -13.46 3.50
C ARG A 51 -2.13 -12.96 2.11
N ASN A 52 -2.83 -11.94 1.62
CA ASN A 52 -2.52 -11.35 0.32
C ASN A 52 -1.15 -10.65 0.33
N LEU A 53 -0.90 -9.85 1.35
CA LEU A 53 0.31 -9.04 1.43
C LEU A 53 1.56 -9.92 1.54
N ASP A 54 1.47 -11.03 2.25
CA ASP A 54 2.56 -11.99 2.34
C ASP A 54 3.04 -12.43 0.94
N LYS A 55 2.11 -12.88 0.10
CA LYS A 55 2.43 -13.32 -1.25
C LYS A 55 2.88 -12.19 -2.16
N MET A 56 2.22 -11.05 -2.06
CA MET A 56 2.49 -9.89 -2.90
C MET A 56 3.86 -9.29 -2.59
N LEU A 57 4.21 -9.16 -1.31
CA LEU A 57 5.52 -8.65 -0.90
C LEU A 57 6.64 -9.58 -1.34
N HIS A 58 6.45 -10.88 -1.17
CA HIS A 58 7.45 -11.86 -1.62
C HIS A 58 7.73 -11.71 -3.11
N SER A 59 6.68 -11.64 -3.91
CA SER A 59 6.79 -11.47 -5.36
C SER A 59 7.43 -10.13 -5.73
N ALA A 60 6.93 -9.04 -5.14
CA ALA A 60 7.42 -7.70 -5.47
C ALA A 60 8.88 -7.51 -5.08
N LEU A 61 9.25 -7.89 -3.85
CA LEU A 61 10.62 -7.67 -3.37
C LEU A 61 11.64 -8.53 -4.08
N ASN A 62 11.22 -9.69 -4.62
CA ASN A 62 12.13 -10.51 -5.43
C ASN A 62 12.44 -9.87 -6.79
N GLU A 63 11.54 -9.06 -7.32
CA GLU A 63 11.73 -8.40 -8.60
C GLU A 63 12.46 -7.05 -8.48
N LEU A 64 12.51 -6.48 -7.28
CA LEU A 64 13.06 -5.14 -7.07
C LEU A 64 14.50 -5.22 -6.58
N ASP A 65 15.28 -4.23 -6.98
CA ASP A 65 16.60 -3.97 -6.39
C ASP A 65 16.38 -3.28 -5.05
N LYS A 66 16.49 -4.03 -3.97
CA LYS A 66 16.20 -3.54 -2.62
C LYS A 66 17.13 -2.39 -2.22
N GLY A 67 18.36 -2.41 -2.69
CA GLY A 67 19.30 -1.31 -2.43
C GLY A 67 18.91 0.00 -3.12
N ASN A 68 18.00 -0.05 -4.09
CA ASN A 68 17.53 1.13 -4.80
C ASN A 68 16.23 1.70 -4.22
N ILE A 69 15.62 1.04 -3.23
CA ILE A 69 14.42 1.55 -2.56
C ILE A 69 14.83 2.69 -1.63
N GLY A 70 14.36 3.90 -1.92
CA GLY A 70 14.73 5.09 -1.17
C GLY A 70 13.80 5.46 -0.04
N ALA A 71 12.55 5.04 -0.12
CA ALA A 71 11.53 5.33 0.90
C ALA A 71 10.32 4.43 0.74
N LEU A 72 9.55 4.31 1.83
CA LEU A 72 8.26 3.65 1.83
C LEU A 72 7.16 4.64 2.17
N ALA A 73 5.98 4.45 1.59
CA ALA A 73 4.76 5.12 1.99
C ALA A 73 3.70 4.08 2.30
N VAL A 74 2.88 4.32 3.30
CA VAL A 74 1.81 3.40 3.69
C VAL A 74 0.57 4.19 4.10
N SER A 75 -0.60 3.69 3.72
CA SER A 75 -1.86 4.21 4.21
C SER A 75 -2.09 3.68 5.62
N SER A 76 -2.21 4.57 6.60
CA SER A 76 -2.36 4.20 8.01
C SER A 76 -3.73 4.48 8.58
N VAL A 77 -4.51 5.33 7.91
CA VAL A 77 -5.88 5.69 8.32
C VAL A 77 -6.73 5.98 7.08
N PRO A 78 -8.07 5.88 7.17
CA PRO A 78 -8.92 6.14 6.00
C PRO A 78 -8.90 7.60 5.55
N ASN A 79 -8.78 8.54 6.48
CA ASN A 79 -8.75 9.98 6.18
C ASN A 79 -7.94 10.71 7.25
N PRO A 80 -7.62 12.02 7.06
CA PRO A 80 -6.77 12.75 8.01
C PRO A 80 -7.40 13.06 9.38
N ALA A 81 -8.69 12.74 9.61
CA ALA A 81 -9.34 13.06 10.88
C ALA A 81 -8.66 12.33 12.05
N PRO A 82 -8.48 12.98 13.22
CA PRO A 82 -7.75 12.39 14.35
C PRO A 82 -8.27 11.04 14.85
N ASP A 83 -9.58 10.83 14.78
CA ASP A 83 -10.21 9.58 15.24
C ASP A 83 -10.39 8.54 14.13
N SER A 84 -9.81 8.77 12.97
CA SER A 84 -9.92 7.87 11.83
C SER A 84 -8.94 6.71 11.99
N TYR A 85 -9.46 5.57 12.45
CA TYR A 85 -8.63 4.39 12.67
C TYR A 85 -9.44 3.14 12.32
N MET A 86 -8.80 2.22 11.60
CA MET A 86 -9.39 0.91 11.28
C MET A 86 -8.31 -0.16 11.37
N PRO A 87 -8.58 -1.30 12.02
CA PRO A 87 -7.59 -2.36 12.21
C PRO A 87 -6.93 -2.88 10.94
N VAL A 88 -7.63 -2.88 9.81
CA VAL A 88 -7.05 -3.35 8.53
C VAL A 88 -5.79 -2.59 8.13
N PHE A 89 -5.67 -1.31 8.53
CA PHE A 89 -4.49 -0.51 8.21
C PHE A 89 -3.24 -0.98 8.95
N LEU A 90 -3.39 -1.67 10.08
CA LEU A 90 -2.25 -2.19 10.83
C LEU A 90 -1.43 -3.19 10.02
N VAL A 91 -2.05 -3.94 9.15
CA VAL A 91 -1.36 -4.93 8.32
C VAL A 91 -0.29 -4.25 7.46
N GLY A 92 -0.68 -3.22 6.72
CA GLY A 92 0.24 -2.48 5.88
C GLY A 92 1.27 -1.70 6.68
N THR A 93 0.85 -1.05 7.77
CA THR A 93 1.74 -0.26 8.62
C THR A 93 2.83 -1.13 9.23
N MET A 94 2.48 -2.30 9.73
CA MET A 94 3.44 -3.23 10.31
C MET A 94 4.45 -3.71 9.27
N ALA A 95 3.97 -4.12 8.11
CA ALA A 95 4.82 -4.58 7.02
C ALA A 95 5.76 -3.47 6.53
N ALA A 96 5.24 -2.27 6.33
CA ALA A 96 6.02 -1.12 5.90
C ALA A 96 7.12 -0.78 6.92
N ARG A 97 6.77 -0.78 8.21
CA ARG A 97 7.75 -0.48 9.26
C ARG A 97 8.85 -1.52 9.32
N ALA A 98 8.49 -2.80 9.18
CA ALA A 98 9.48 -3.88 9.16
C ALA A 98 10.46 -3.73 7.98
N ILE A 99 9.94 -3.44 6.80
CA ILE A 99 10.77 -3.26 5.60
C ILE A 99 11.65 -2.02 5.73
N ALA A 100 11.07 -0.90 6.16
CA ALA A 100 11.80 0.35 6.30
C ALA A 100 12.94 0.20 7.33
N SER A 101 12.67 -0.48 8.44
CA SER A 101 13.67 -0.73 9.46
C SER A 101 14.78 -1.65 8.96
N ALA A 102 14.42 -2.71 8.24
CA ALA A 102 15.40 -3.65 7.70
C ALA A 102 16.30 -3.02 6.65
N LEU A 103 15.77 -2.10 5.84
CA LEU A 103 16.51 -1.42 4.78
C LEU A 103 17.12 -0.09 5.23
N SER A 104 16.83 0.35 6.45
CA SER A 104 17.28 1.65 6.99
C SER A 104 16.86 2.83 6.10
N ILE A 105 15.61 2.82 5.68
CA ILE A 105 15.03 3.87 4.84
C ILE A 105 13.85 4.52 5.56
N PRO A 106 13.49 5.78 5.19
CA PRO A 106 12.36 6.46 5.81
C PRO A 106 11.02 5.83 5.41
N MET A 107 10.05 5.91 6.34
CA MET A 107 8.67 5.51 6.10
C MET A 107 7.76 6.72 6.32
N PHE A 108 6.84 6.93 5.39
CA PHE A 108 5.86 8.00 5.46
C PHE A 108 4.47 7.40 5.57
N GLU A 109 3.66 7.92 6.50
CA GLU A 109 2.28 7.51 6.68
C GLU A 109 1.34 8.54 6.06
N THR A 110 0.36 8.07 5.30
CA THR A 110 -0.65 8.92 4.67
C THR A 110 -2.02 8.35 4.96
N SER A 111 -3.07 9.14 4.73
CA SER A 111 -4.43 8.58 4.72
C SER A 111 -4.70 7.93 3.37
N HIS A 112 -5.65 7.00 3.35
CA HIS A 112 -6.11 6.39 2.10
C HIS A 112 -6.64 7.47 1.13
N GLN A 113 -7.36 8.45 1.66
CA GLN A 113 -7.88 9.56 0.88
C GLN A 113 -6.76 10.40 0.27
N GLU A 114 -5.72 10.72 1.06
CA GLU A 114 -4.55 11.45 0.55
C GLU A 114 -3.82 10.65 -0.53
N GLY A 115 -3.72 9.34 -0.37
CA GLY A 115 -3.11 8.46 -1.36
C GLY A 115 -3.82 8.50 -2.70
N HIS A 116 -5.16 8.53 -2.70
CA HIS A 116 -5.95 8.67 -3.92
C HIS A 116 -5.68 9.99 -4.63
N ILE A 117 -5.59 11.08 -3.87
CA ILE A 117 -5.29 12.39 -4.43
C ILE A 117 -3.91 12.41 -5.08
N MET A 118 -2.92 11.87 -4.41
CA MET A 118 -1.55 11.80 -4.94
C MET A 118 -1.46 10.94 -6.20
N ALA A 119 -2.18 9.80 -6.22
CA ALA A 119 -2.23 8.93 -7.39
C ALA A 119 -2.84 9.66 -8.59
N ALA A 120 -3.90 10.42 -8.38
CA ALA A 120 -4.53 11.21 -9.43
C ALA A 120 -3.58 12.28 -9.97
N LEU A 121 -2.87 12.97 -9.09
CA LEU A 121 -1.90 13.99 -9.49
C LEU A 121 -0.74 13.38 -10.28
N TYR A 122 -0.24 12.24 -9.83
CA TYR A 122 0.84 11.52 -10.53
C TYR A 122 0.38 11.08 -11.93
N SER A 123 -0.82 10.52 -12.04
CA SER A 123 -1.37 10.10 -13.32
C SER A 123 -1.54 11.27 -14.28
N ASN A 124 -1.99 12.42 -13.79
CA ASN A 124 -2.13 13.63 -14.59
C ASN A 124 -0.77 14.14 -15.07
N ALA A 125 0.22 14.18 -14.20
CA ALA A 125 1.57 14.61 -14.56
C ALA A 125 2.18 13.70 -15.63
N ALA A 126 2.06 12.39 -15.47
CA ALA A 126 2.55 11.42 -16.44
C ALA A 126 1.82 11.54 -17.77
N PHE A 127 0.50 11.75 -17.73
CA PHE A 127 -0.34 11.87 -18.92
C PHE A 127 -0.04 13.15 -19.70
N CYS A 128 0.26 14.24 -19.00
CA CYS A 128 0.60 15.52 -19.63
C CYS A 128 2.03 15.58 -20.18
N GLY A 129 2.81 14.52 -20.02
CA GLY A 129 4.15 14.43 -20.56
C GLY A 129 5.18 15.31 -19.85
N SER A 130 4.86 15.76 -18.69
CA SER A 130 5.75 16.64 -17.90
C SER A 130 6.56 15.83 -16.88
#